data_0e748f2150ae84ae4c0b023a7bdb3cb3
#
_entry.id   0e748f2150ae84ae4c0b023a7bdb3cb3
#
_cell.length_a   1.000
_cell.length_b   1.000
_cell.length_c   1.000
_cell.angle_alpha   90.00
_cell.angle_beta   90.00
_cell.angle_gamma   90.00
#
_symmetry.space_group_name_H-M   'P 1'
#
loop_
_entity.id
_entity.type
_entity.pdbx_description
1 polymer ?
#
loop_
_entity_poly.entity_id
_entity_poly.type
_entity_poly.pdbx_seq_one_letter_code
_entity_poly.pdbx_strand_id
1 'polypeptide(L)'
;MENFTFYSPTYFVFGRGKEEETGHYVKRFGGSKVLIHYGGGSVKRSGLLDRVKASLEGEGLEYVELGGVKPNPRSGLVYEGIELCRNEGVDFVLAVGGGSTIDSSKAIAAGAIYDGDFWDFYQGKAIDRRFRWGRF
;
A
#
# COMPACT_ATOMS: atom_id res chain seq x y z
N MET A 1 -1.31 -29.43 19.77
CA MET A 1 -1.07 -28.37 18.75
C MET A 1 -1.70 -28.82 17.44
N GLU A 2 -2.55 -28.00 16.91
CA GLU A 2 -3.16 -28.31 15.62
C GLU A 2 -2.14 -28.21 14.49
N ASN A 3 -2.26 -29.08 13.50
CA ASN A 3 -1.41 -29.00 12.31
C ASN A 3 -1.82 -27.79 11.46
N PHE A 4 -0.84 -27.04 10.99
CA PHE A 4 -1.10 -25.95 10.06
C PHE A 4 0.00 -25.83 9.02
N THR A 5 -0.36 -25.24 7.88
CA THR A 5 0.60 -24.89 6.83
C THR A 5 0.60 -23.38 6.68
N PHE A 6 1.79 -22.79 6.71
CA PHE A 6 1.99 -21.36 6.53
C PHE A 6 2.80 -21.11 5.26
N TYR A 7 2.29 -20.24 4.40
CA TYR A 7 2.97 -19.80 3.20
C TYR A 7 2.82 -18.28 3.07
N SER A 8 3.94 -17.56 3.10
CA SER A 8 3.95 -16.10 2.96
C SER A 8 4.98 -15.69 1.92
N PRO A 9 4.59 -15.59 0.64
CA PRO A 9 5.50 -15.21 -0.44
C PRO A 9 5.79 -13.70 -0.39
N THR A 10 6.71 -13.31 0.48
CA THR A 10 7.17 -11.93 0.58
C THR A 10 8.52 -11.79 -0.12
N TYR A 11 8.61 -10.84 -1.04
CA TYR A 11 9.84 -10.51 -1.72
C TYR A 11 10.52 -9.35 -0.99
N PHE A 12 11.67 -9.62 -0.37
CA PHE A 12 12.44 -8.62 0.36
C PHE A 12 13.52 -8.03 -0.51
N VAL A 13 13.62 -6.70 -0.52
CA VAL A 13 14.71 -5.96 -1.13
C VAL A 13 15.29 -5.06 -0.05
N PHE A 14 16.53 -5.33 0.34
CA PHE A 14 17.20 -4.65 1.43
C PHE A 14 18.53 -4.05 0.98
N GLY A 15 18.76 -2.79 1.35
CA GLY A 15 20.03 -2.08 1.06
C GLY A 15 19.81 -0.58 0.94
N ARG A 16 20.91 0.15 0.90
CA ARG A 16 20.88 1.59 0.68
C ARG A 16 20.41 1.91 -0.73
N GLY A 17 19.58 2.95 -0.87
CA GLY A 17 19.11 3.42 -2.17
C GLY A 17 18.09 2.51 -2.84
N LYS A 18 17.60 1.48 -2.16
CA LYS A 18 16.64 0.53 -2.73
C LYS A 18 15.28 1.15 -3.00
N GLU A 19 14.94 2.24 -2.33
CA GLU A 19 13.73 3.03 -2.61
C GLU A 19 13.72 3.60 -4.04
N GLU A 20 14.87 3.78 -4.64
CA GLU A 20 15.00 4.24 -6.03
C GLU A 20 14.62 3.16 -7.05
N GLU A 21 14.52 1.91 -6.62
CA GLU A 21 14.09 0.78 -7.45
C GLU A 21 12.60 0.44 -7.29
N THR A 22 11.86 1.26 -6.55
CA THR A 22 10.43 1.03 -6.24
C THR A 22 9.61 0.80 -7.50
N GLY A 23 9.76 1.66 -8.50
CA GLY A 23 9.01 1.55 -9.75
C GLY A 23 9.25 0.24 -10.49
N HIS A 24 10.49 -0.24 -10.49
CA HIS A 24 10.85 -1.53 -11.07
C HIS A 24 10.08 -2.68 -10.39
N TYR A 25 10.02 -2.68 -9.05
CA TYR A 25 9.33 -3.75 -8.33
C TYR A 25 7.81 -3.65 -8.43
N VAL A 26 7.26 -2.46 -8.40
CA VAL A 26 5.81 -2.27 -8.65
C VAL A 26 5.42 -2.86 -10.00
N LYS A 27 6.19 -2.55 -11.04
CA LYS A 27 5.96 -3.06 -12.39
C LYS A 27 6.11 -4.58 -12.47
N ARG A 28 7.14 -5.13 -11.81
CA ARG A 28 7.38 -6.57 -11.72
C ARG A 28 6.17 -7.32 -11.14
N PHE A 29 5.50 -6.74 -10.14
CA PHE A 29 4.33 -7.34 -9.49
C PHE A 29 3.00 -6.92 -10.12
N GLY A 30 3.04 -6.34 -11.30
CA GLY A 30 1.87 -6.08 -12.13
C GLY A 30 1.15 -4.78 -11.87
N GLY A 31 1.76 -3.84 -11.11
CA GLY A 31 1.18 -2.52 -10.89
C GLY A 31 1.31 -1.63 -12.12
N SER A 32 0.27 -0.84 -12.40
CA SER A 32 0.28 0.17 -13.46
C SER A 32 -0.17 1.53 -12.94
N LYS A 33 -1.10 1.60 -12.01
CA LYS A 33 -1.52 2.81 -11.33
C LYS A 33 -1.47 2.61 -9.81
N VAL A 34 -0.72 3.45 -9.14
CA VAL A 34 -0.30 3.27 -7.75
C VAL A 34 -0.99 4.29 -6.85
N LEU A 35 -1.51 3.84 -5.71
CA LEU A 35 -1.79 4.71 -4.58
C LEU A 35 -0.55 4.75 -3.69
N ILE A 36 0.08 5.90 -3.56
CA ILE A 36 1.15 6.12 -2.58
C ILE A 36 0.49 6.56 -1.27
N HIS A 37 0.56 5.70 -0.26
CA HIS A 37 -0.02 5.97 1.05
C HIS A 37 1.11 6.17 2.06
N TYR A 38 1.10 7.29 2.78
CA TYR A 38 2.20 7.66 3.66
C TYR A 38 1.70 8.37 4.91
N GLY A 39 2.59 8.49 5.91
CA GLY A 39 2.31 9.13 7.18
C GLY A 39 2.43 10.65 7.12
N GLY A 40 3.23 11.19 8.03
CA GLY A 40 3.39 12.63 8.17
C GLY A 40 4.56 13.22 7.38
N GLY A 41 5.04 14.36 7.85
CA GLY A 41 6.05 15.14 7.16
C GLY A 41 7.45 14.54 7.08
N SER A 42 7.76 13.48 7.85
CA SER A 42 9.11 12.90 7.84
C SER A 42 9.51 12.31 6.48
N VAL A 43 8.58 11.64 5.80
CA VAL A 43 8.83 11.07 4.46
C VAL A 43 9.03 12.17 3.40
N LYS A 44 8.41 13.33 3.60
CA LYS A 44 8.61 14.51 2.74
C LYS A 44 9.93 15.19 3.05
N ARG A 45 10.22 15.43 4.32
CA ARG A 45 11.45 16.11 4.76
C ARG A 45 12.71 15.34 4.41
N SER A 46 12.68 14.02 4.49
CA SER A 46 13.83 13.17 4.13
C SER A 46 14.05 13.04 2.63
N GLY A 47 13.11 13.50 1.82
CA GLY A 47 13.14 13.33 0.37
C GLY A 47 12.74 11.93 -0.10
N LEU A 48 12.35 11.04 0.81
CA LEU A 48 11.96 9.67 0.48
C LEU A 48 10.76 9.62 -0.48
N LEU A 49 9.74 10.43 -0.20
CA LEU A 49 8.56 10.49 -1.05
C LEU A 49 8.91 10.93 -2.49
N ASP A 50 9.77 11.94 -2.62
CA ASP A 50 10.20 12.44 -3.93
C ASP A 50 11.00 11.38 -4.70
N ARG A 51 11.87 10.63 -4.03
CA ARG A 51 12.62 9.53 -4.65
C ARG A 51 11.71 8.40 -5.13
N VAL A 52 10.70 8.05 -4.32
CA VAL A 52 9.69 7.04 -4.70
C VAL A 52 8.91 7.50 -5.92
N LYS A 53 8.42 8.74 -5.93
CA LYS A 53 7.71 9.32 -7.09
C LYS A 53 8.57 9.31 -8.35
N ALA A 54 9.82 9.74 -8.25
CA ALA A 54 10.75 9.75 -9.38
C ALA A 54 10.97 8.34 -9.93
N SER A 55 11.07 7.34 -9.07
CA SER A 55 11.20 5.95 -9.47
C SER A 55 9.97 5.45 -10.23
N LEU A 56 8.78 5.76 -9.75
CA LEU A 56 7.52 5.40 -10.42
C LEU A 56 7.42 6.07 -11.80
N GLU A 57 7.72 7.35 -11.87
CA GLU A 57 7.69 8.14 -13.12
C GLU A 57 8.70 7.60 -14.13
N GLY A 58 9.90 7.20 -13.69
CA GLY A 58 10.94 6.62 -14.52
C GLY A 58 10.52 5.29 -15.18
N GLU A 59 9.61 4.55 -14.57
CA GLU A 59 9.05 3.31 -15.11
C GLU A 59 7.72 3.53 -15.88
N GLY A 60 7.31 4.77 -16.06
CA GLY A 60 6.07 5.12 -16.76
C GLY A 60 4.80 4.78 -15.99
N LEU A 61 4.90 4.67 -14.68
CA LEU A 61 3.76 4.36 -13.80
C LEU A 61 3.02 5.64 -13.40
N GLU A 62 1.71 5.57 -13.41
CA GLU A 62 0.86 6.62 -12.87
C GLU A 62 0.66 6.42 -11.37
N TYR A 63 0.44 7.49 -10.64
CA TYR A 63 0.16 7.41 -9.22
C TYR A 63 -0.76 8.51 -8.73
N VAL A 64 -1.42 8.22 -7.62
CA VAL A 64 -2.15 9.20 -6.78
C VAL A 64 -1.63 9.07 -5.35
N GLU A 65 -1.87 10.06 -4.53
CA GLU A 65 -1.31 10.14 -3.18
C GLU A 65 -2.40 10.29 -2.13
N LEU A 66 -2.20 9.62 -1.00
CA LEU A 66 -2.99 9.83 0.21
C LEU A 66 -2.07 9.79 1.43
N GLY A 67 -1.79 10.97 1.97
CA GLY A 67 -0.99 11.13 3.18
C GLY A 67 -1.81 11.25 4.45
N GLY A 68 -1.14 11.58 5.54
CA GLY A 68 -1.79 11.91 6.81
C GLY A 68 -2.08 10.72 7.72
N VAL A 69 -1.44 9.57 7.51
CA VAL A 69 -1.55 8.45 8.45
C VAL A 69 -0.96 8.86 9.79
N LYS A 70 -1.74 8.69 10.85
CA LYS A 70 -1.33 8.95 12.23
C LYS A 70 -1.18 7.62 12.97
N PRO A 71 -0.43 7.60 14.10
CA PRO A 71 -0.48 6.46 15.00
C PRO A 71 -1.95 6.14 15.34
N ASN A 72 -2.31 4.86 15.36
CA ASN A 72 -3.70 4.40 15.48
C ASN A 72 -4.56 4.93 14.32
N PRO A 73 -4.40 4.40 13.10
CA PRO A 73 -5.09 4.90 11.91
C PRO A 73 -6.60 4.89 12.10
N ARG A 74 -7.24 5.95 11.64
CA ARG A 74 -8.69 6.11 11.73
C ARG A 74 -9.37 5.51 10.50
N SER A 75 -10.54 4.93 10.70
CA SER A 75 -11.34 4.34 9.63
C SER A 75 -11.68 5.32 8.51
N GLY A 76 -11.87 6.62 8.82
CA GLY A 76 -12.18 7.64 7.82
C GLY A 76 -11.13 7.76 6.72
N LEU A 77 -9.84 7.70 7.07
CA LEU A 77 -8.75 7.75 6.10
C LEU A 77 -8.72 6.49 5.22
N VAL A 78 -9.04 5.33 5.81
CA VAL A 78 -9.13 4.08 5.06
C VAL A 78 -10.26 4.13 4.03
N TYR A 79 -11.44 4.60 4.42
CA TYR A 79 -12.57 4.77 3.50
C TYR A 79 -12.24 5.74 2.36
N GLU A 80 -11.58 6.84 2.68
CA GLU A 80 -11.11 7.81 1.68
C GLU A 80 -10.15 7.13 0.67
N GLY A 81 -9.22 6.33 1.17
CA GLY A 81 -8.29 5.58 0.33
C GLY A 81 -8.97 4.55 -0.56
N ILE A 82 -9.96 3.83 -0.04
CA ILE A 82 -10.76 2.87 -0.80
C ILE A 82 -11.50 3.58 -1.94
N GLU A 83 -12.15 4.68 -1.65
CA GLU A 83 -12.88 5.46 -2.64
C GLU A 83 -11.94 6.01 -3.71
N LEU A 84 -10.79 6.55 -3.31
CA LEU A 84 -9.77 7.04 -4.23
C LEU A 84 -9.27 5.94 -5.16
N CYS A 85 -8.99 4.75 -4.63
CA CYS A 85 -8.56 3.61 -5.44
C CYS A 85 -9.62 3.22 -6.48
N ARG A 86 -10.88 3.18 -6.09
CA ARG A 86 -11.98 2.82 -6.99
C ARG A 86 -12.20 3.88 -8.08
N ASN A 87 -12.20 5.16 -7.70
CA ASN A 87 -12.44 6.27 -8.63
C ASN A 87 -11.31 6.45 -9.62
N GLU A 88 -10.07 6.21 -9.22
CA GLU A 88 -8.88 6.43 -10.03
C GLU A 88 -8.38 5.16 -10.76
N GLY A 89 -9.00 4.02 -10.52
CA GLY A 89 -8.57 2.77 -11.14
C GLY A 89 -7.21 2.28 -10.66
N VAL A 90 -6.93 2.49 -9.38
CA VAL A 90 -5.66 2.04 -8.75
C VAL A 90 -5.62 0.51 -8.67
N ASP A 91 -4.50 -0.06 -9.06
CA ASP A 91 -4.27 -1.52 -9.03
C ASP A 91 -3.14 -1.94 -8.07
N PHE A 92 -2.47 -0.98 -7.44
CA PHE A 92 -1.38 -1.26 -6.52
C PHE A 92 -1.34 -0.21 -5.40
N VAL A 93 -1.30 -0.66 -4.14
CA VAL A 93 -1.16 0.22 -2.98
C VAL A 93 0.27 0.12 -2.46
N LEU A 94 0.95 1.26 -2.41
CA LEU A 94 2.32 1.38 -1.94
C LEU A 94 2.35 2.14 -0.62
N ALA A 95 2.75 1.46 0.45
CA ALA A 95 2.92 2.08 1.76
C ALA A 95 4.34 2.65 1.89
N VAL A 96 4.43 3.93 2.24
CA VAL A 96 5.72 4.60 2.51
C VAL A 96 5.71 5.09 3.96
N GLY A 97 6.35 4.34 4.85
CA GLY A 97 6.39 4.66 6.28
C GLY A 97 6.43 3.45 7.19
N GLY A 98 6.00 3.63 8.41
CA GLY A 98 6.03 2.62 9.46
C GLY A 98 4.76 1.76 9.56
N GLY A 99 4.61 1.09 10.71
CA GLY A 99 3.56 0.10 10.96
C GLY A 99 2.13 0.59 10.74
N SER A 100 1.80 1.80 11.22
CA SER A 100 0.46 2.37 11.03
C SER A 100 0.13 2.60 9.55
N THR A 101 1.11 3.04 8.77
CA THR A 101 0.96 3.22 7.32
C THR A 101 0.74 1.89 6.62
N ILE A 102 1.47 0.86 7.01
CA ILE A 102 1.33 -0.48 6.47
C ILE A 102 -0.05 -1.04 6.75
N ASP A 103 -0.53 -0.93 7.98
CA ASP A 103 -1.85 -1.43 8.38
C ASP A 103 -2.98 -0.72 7.63
N SER A 104 -2.90 0.60 7.54
CA SER A 104 -3.85 1.40 6.76
C SER A 104 -3.84 1.02 5.28
N SER A 105 -2.65 0.82 4.70
CA SER A 105 -2.50 0.41 3.29
C SER A 105 -3.10 -0.96 3.01
N LYS A 106 -2.92 -1.92 3.92
CA LYS A 106 -3.55 -3.24 3.82
C LYS A 106 -5.07 -3.15 3.82
N ALA A 107 -5.62 -2.35 4.73
CA ALA A 107 -7.07 -2.15 4.82
C ALA A 107 -7.63 -1.50 3.54
N ILE A 108 -6.93 -0.52 2.99
CA ILE A 108 -7.31 0.13 1.73
C ILE A 108 -7.27 -0.89 0.57
N ALA A 109 -6.19 -1.63 0.44
CA ALA A 109 -6.03 -2.61 -0.63
C ALA A 109 -7.12 -3.69 -0.60
N ALA A 110 -7.39 -4.24 0.59
CA ALA A 110 -8.44 -5.23 0.77
C ALA A 110 -9.82 -4.64 0.50
N GLY A 111 -10.12 -3.47 1.04
CA GLY A 111 -11.41 -2.81 0.89
C GLY A 111 -11.71 -2.35 -0.53
N ALA A 112 -10.71 -2.00 -1.30
CA ALA A 112 -10.88 -1.54 -2.68
C ALA A 112 -11.43 -2.63 -3.62
N ILE A 113 -11.14 -3.89 -3.36
CA ILE A 113 -11.60 -5.04 -4.17
C ILE A 113 -12.76 -5.81 -3.54
N TYR A 114 -13.12 -5.50 -2.31
CA TYR A 114 -14.18 -6.17 -1.58
C TYR A 114 -15.49 -5.40 -1.71
N ASP A 115 -16.59 -6.08 -2.02
CA ASP A 115 -17.91 -5.45 -2.21
C ASP A 115 -18.62 -5.07 -0.91
N GLY A 116 -18.13 -5.53 0.25
CA GLY A 116 -18.66 -5.21 1.56
C GLY A 116 -17.87 -4.13 2.28
N ASP A 117 -18.08 -4.01 3.58
CA ASP A 117 -17.34 -3.10 4.45
C ASP A 117 -16.00 -3.71 4.82
N PHE A 118 -14.91 -2.93 4.76
CA PHE A 118 -13.57 -3.43 5.12
C PHE A 118 -13.47 -3.92 6.57
N TRP A 119 -14.34 -3.46 7.47
CA TRP A 119 -14.42 -3.97 8.83
C TRP A 119 -14.76 -5.46 8.92
N ASP A 120 -15.35 -6.04 7.87
CA ASP A 120 -15.63 -7.46 7.80
C ASP A 120 -14.35 -8.32 7.90
N PHE A 121 -13.21 -7.80 7.42
CA PHE A 121 -11.91 -8.47 7.55
C PHE A 121 -11.47 -8.55 9.01
N TYR A 122 -11.68 -7.50 9.79
CA TYR A 122 -11.34 -7.46 11.22
C TYR A 122 -12.27 -8.30 12.07
N GLN A 123 -13.48 -8.53 11.59
CA GLN A 123 -14.47 -9.36 12.26
C GLN A 123 -14.43 -10.83 11.81
N GLY A 124 -13.51 -11.20 10.94
CA GLY A 124 -13.39 -12.55 10.41
C GLY A 124 -14.51 -12.96 9.44
N LYS A 125 -15.31 -12.01 8.96
CA LYS A 125 -16.43 -12.29 8.04
C LYS A 125 -16.00 -12.45 6.60
N ALA A 126 -14.82 -11.94 6.23
CA ALA A 126 -14.33 -11.99 4.87
C ALA A 126 -12.83 -12.27 4.84
N ILE A 127 -12.40 -13.03 3.84
CA ILE A 127 -11.00 -13.26 3.51
C ILE A 127 -10.89 -13.11 1.99
N ASP A 128 -10.11 -12.12 1.53
CA ASP A 128 -9.87 -11.95 0.12
C ASP A 128 -8.38 -12.12 -0.20
N ARG A 129 -8.09 -12.99 -1.14
CA ARG A 129 -6.72 -13.33 -1.56
C ARG A 129 -6.26 -12.56 -2.81
N ARG A 130 -7.12 -11.70 -3.36
CA ARG A 130 -6.85 -10.97 -4.61
C ARG A 130 -6.06 -9.70 -4.39
N PHE A 131 -6.04 -9.13 -3.18
CA PHE A 131 -5.38 -7.86 -2.97
C PHE A 131 -3.85 -7.99 -2.99
N ARG A 132 -3.22 -6.96 -3.50
CA ARG A 132 -1.76 -6.84 -3.54
C ARG A 132 -1.35 -5.51 -2.95
N TRP A 133 -0.26 -5.50 -2.24
CA TRP A 133 0.30 -4.30 -1.66
C TRP A 133 1.81 -4.40 -1.54
N GLY A 134 2.47 -3.23 -1.53
CA GLY A 134 3.90 -3.14 -1.28
C GLY A 134 4.20 -2.08 -0.22
N ARG A 135 5.40 -2.13 0.33
CA ARG A 135 5.85 -1.18 1.35
C ARG A 135 7.33 -0.80 1.19
N PHE A 136 7.58 0.39 1.61
CA PHE A 136 8.92 0.91 1.88
C PHE A 136 8.99 1.62 3.21
#